data_f1910795319cb49672a4eaa15161258e
#
_entry.id   f1910795319cb49672a4eaa15161258e
#
_cell.length_a   1.000
_cell.length_b   1.000
_cell.length_c   1.000
_cell.angle_alpha   90.00
_cell.angle_beta   90.00
_cell.angle_gamma   90.00
#
_symmetry.space_group_name_H-M   'P 1'
#
loop_
_entity.id
_entity.type
_entity.pdbx_description
1 polymer ?
#
loop_
_entity_poly.entity_id
_entity_poly.type
_entity_poly.pdbx_seq_one_letter_code
_entity_poly.pdbx_strand_id
1 'polypeptide(L)'
;MNPLTQFKRILILPILIALTLVALASPASATLPPGNTVQQWNKIAEDTVVGSGAFQTEGLVYMSYTSAAVYDAAVAIDGDFEPYGPPITAPPGASVDCAAVEAAYRTLRYYFSSFPTLVANLDAYYAEALLHFGGCTADGGGGTAVGLQAANDIIALRTGDGRMTPIGVTSSFPTLPPGPGVWRLTPPFQLPQTPWVGNVRRFILQSVDQFLPDPPPSLQSPEWVEAFNEVKAYGPATGSARTDEQTAIAKFWSANVIRQYNRAGRDVVDARGLGLLETARLGAMINLVGADAQMSNLHAKYHYLFWRPVTAINGSLDPTAVTNDGFGPVPGYNDGNPATVEQAGWRPLLTTPNHPEYPSAHGTLTSAMAEVFRALLGTNRIDLDIHGFDPAGPPGNLNAVRHFDRTNDLRREIINARLWAGLHYRLSTVAGIVLGRQVAHFDLRHAFQPVE
;
A
#
# COMPACT_ATOMS: atom_id res chain seq x y z
N MET A 1 -91.55 8.69 30.87
CA MET A 1 -90.21 9.32 31.11
C MET A 1 -89.23 8.63 30.17
N ASN A 2 -88.80 9.33 29.18
CA ASN A 2 -88.07 8.82 28.03
C ASN A 2 -86.55 8.89 28.29
N PRO A 3 -85.73 7.94 27.90
CA PRO A 3 -84.31 8.19 27.66
C PRO A 3 -84.02 8.23 26.16
N LEU A 4 -83.25 9.23 25.81
CA LEU A 4 -82.80 9.59 24.49
C LEU A 4 -81.74 8.58 23.96
N THR A 5 -82.03 8.10 22.75
CA THR A 5 -81.12 7.34 21.91
C THR A 5 -80.03 8.24 21.31
N GLN A 6 -78.74 8.00 21.61
CA GLN A 6 -77.61 8.62 20.91
C GLN A 6 -77.19 7.74 19.74
N PHE A 7 -77.32 8.24 18.52
CA PHE A 7 -76.72 7.68 17.31
C PHE A 7 -75.20 8.01 17.27
N LYS A 8 -74.32 7.00 17.37
CA LYS A 8 -72.93 7.13 17.05
C LYS A 8 -72.73 7.09 15.54
N ARG A 9 -72.30 8.26 14.97
CA ARG A 9 -71.83 8.31 13.57
C ARG A 9 -70.45 7.64 13.50
N ILE A 10 -70.30 6.56 12.76
CA ILE A 10 -69.05 5.94 12.40
C ILE A 10 -68.49 6.75 11.23
N LEU A 11 -67.39 7.45 11.45
CA LEU A 11 -66.59 8.15 10.44
C LEU A 11 -65.70 7.10 9.75
N ILE A 12 -65.98 6.73 8.52
CA ILE A 12 -65.12 5.90 7.69
C ILE A 12 -64.08 6.84 7.06
N LEU A 13 -62.86 6.74 7.54
CA LEU A 13 -61.69 7.46 6.96
C LEU A 13 -61.13 6.62 5.81
N PRO A 14 -61.02 7.14 4.58
CA PRO A 14 -60.37 6.39 3.51
C PRO A 14 -58.89 6.34 3.75
N ILE A 15 -58.31 5.13 3.89
CA ILE A 15 -56.88 4.91 3.93
C ILE A 15 -56.39 5.10 2.49
N LEU A 16 -55.75 6.25 2.23
CA LEU A 16 -54.94 6.47 1.02
C LEU A 16 -53.66 5.65 1.15
N ILE A 17 -53.56 4.51 0.44
CA ILE A 17 -52.31 3.79 0.26
C ILE A 17 -51.44 4.60 -0.72
N ALA A 18 -50.52 5.39 -0.20
CA ALA A 18 -49.47 6.00 -1.01
C ALA A 18 -48.50 4.89 -1.45
N LEU A 19 -48.64 4.42 -2.69
CA LEU A 19 -47.56 3.66 -3.35
C LEU A 19 -46.36 4.61 -3.52
N THR A 20 -45.40 4.55 -2.62
CA THR A 20 -44.08 5.10 -2.87
C THR A 20 -43.42 4.25 -3.95
N LEU A 21 -43.39 4.72 -5.19
CA LEU A 21 -42.42 4.26 -6.19
C LEU A 21 -41.03 4.52 -5.62
N VAL A 22 -40.41 3.48 -5.13
CA VAL A 22 -38.92 3.51 -4.96
C VAL A 22 -38.39 3.54 -6.39
N ALA A 23 -38.04 4.74 -6.85
CA ALA A 23 -37.24 4.89 -8.05
C ALA A 23 -35.92 4.15 -7.74
N LEU A 24 -35.76 2.98 -8.36
CA LEU A 24 -34.45 2.35 -8.45
C LEU A 24 -33.58 3.35 -9.19
N ALA A 25 -32.77 4.11 -8.44
CA ALA A 25 -31.72 4.91 -9.03
C ALA A 25 -30.89 3.95 -9.88
N SER A 26 -30.90 4.14 -11.19
CA SER A 26 -29.95 3.44 -12.06
C SER A 26 -28.58 3.68 -11.49
N PRO A 27 -27.73 2.65 -11.33
CA PRO A 27 -26.38 2.87 -10.90
C PRO A 27 -25.75 3.93 -11.82
N ALA A 28 -25.12 4.92 -11.25
CA ALA A 28 -24.41 5.94 -12.02
C ALA A 28 -23.49 5.19 -12.99
N SER A 29 -23.62 5.46 -14.30
CA SER A 29 -22.75 4.86 -15.30
C SER A 29 -21.30 5.17 -14.91
N ALA A 30 -20.53 4.14 -14.62
CA ALA A 30 -19.12 4.31 -14.27
C ALA A 30 -18.36 4.56 -15.58
N THR A 31 -17.60 5.65 -15.65
CA THR A 31 -16.71 5.89 -16.79
C THR A 31 -15.38 5.18 -16.52
N LEU A 32 -14.95 4.31 -17.44
CA LEU A 32 -13.65 3.66 -17.33
C LEU A 32 -12.50 4.68 -17.29
N PRO A 33 -11.49 4.49 -16.45
CA PRO A 33 -10.29 5.32 -16.45
C PRO A 33 -9.60 5.32 -17.83
N PRO A 34 -8.77 6.33 -18.14
CA PRO A 34 -8.00 6.35 -19.37
C PRO A 34 -6.93 5.24 -19.40
N GLY A 35 -6.43 4.92 -20.60
CA GLY A 35 -5.38 3.95 -20.86
C GLY A 35 -5.93 2.62 -21.42
N ASN A 36 -5.05 1.65 -21.62
CA ASN A 36 -5.44 0.30 -22.02
C ASN A 36 -6.18 -0.43 -20.88
N THR A 37 -6.82 -1.55 -21.17
CA THR A 37 -7.66 -2.29 -20.23
C THR A 37 -6.93 -2.63 -18.92
N VAL A 38 -5.67 -3.02 -18.98
CA VAL A 38 -4.88 -3.35 -17.79
C VAL A 38 -4.61 -2.09 -16.94
N GLN A 39 -4.30 -0.94 -17.57
CA GLN A 39 -4.15 0.34 -16.85
C GLN A 39 -5.45 0.75 -16.18
N GLN A 40 -6.59 0.61 -16.88
CA GLN A 40 -7.91 0.90 -16.35
C GLN A 40 -8.21 0.09 -15.08
N TRP A 41 -8.02 -1.23 -15.15
CA TRP A 41 -8.28 -2.10 -14.00
C TRP A 41 -7.23 -2.00 -12.90
N ASN A 42 -5.99 -1.63 -13.21
CA ASN A 42 -5.00 -1.24 -12.20
C ASN A 42 -5.44 0.01 -11.43
N LYS A 43 -6.00 1.02 -12.13
CA LYS A 43 -6.54 2.23 -11.47
C LYS A 43 -7.78 1.92 -10.63
N ILE A 44 -8.69 1.09 -11.13
CA ILE A 44 -9.88 0.64 -10.39
C ILE A 44 -9.47 -0.15 -9.13
N ALA A 45 -8.46 -1.03 -9.26
CA ALA A 45 -7.90 -1.77 -8.13
C ALA A 45 -7.29 -0.82 -7.08
N GLU A 46 -6.47 0.14 -7.52
CA GLU A 46 -5.90 1.17 -6.66
C GLU A 46 -6.98 1.93 -5.88
N ASP A 47 -8.03 2.41 -6.56
CA ASP A 47 -9.11 3.15 -5.93
C ASP A 47 -9.93 2.29 -4.95
N THR A 48 -10.16 1.02 -5.30
CA THR A 48 -10.85 0.06 -4.43
C THR A 48 -10.06 -0.22 -3.17
N VAL A 49 -8.77 -0.54 -3.33
CA VAL A 49 -7.87 -0.86 -2.20
C VAL A 49 -7.69 0.34 -1.28
N VAL A 50 -7.39 1.52 -1.83
CA VAL A 50 -7.22 2.73 -1.02
C VAL A 50 -8.56 3.19 -0.42
N GLY A 51 -9.65 3.06 -1.16
CA GLY A 51 -11.00 3.38 -0.71
C GLY A 51 -11.53 2.48 0.42
N SER A 52 -10.97 1.28 0.59
CA SER A 52 -11.30 0.40 1.72
C SER A 52 -10.73 0.86 3.06
N GLY A 53 -9.82 1.84 3.04
CA GLY A 53 -9.10 2.29 4.23
C GLY A 53 -7.92 1.38 4.64
N ALA A 54 -7.57 0.39 3.80
CA ALA A 54 -6.41 -0.47 4.05
C ALA A 54 -5.12 0.36 4.21
N PHE A 55 -4.33 0.04 5.23
CA PHE A 55 -3.02 0.67 5.38
C PHE A 55 -2.12 0.30 4.19
N GLN A 56 -1.18 1.17 3.84
CA GLN A 56 -0.43 1.07 2.58
C GLN A 56 0.29 -0.29 2.40
N THR A 57 0.86 -0.84 3.47
CA THR A 57 1.53 -2.16 3.42
C THR A 57 0.55 -3.31 3.24
N GLU A 58 -0.61 -3.23 3.86
CA GLU A 58 -1.73 -4.15 3.64
C GLU A 58 -2.29 -4.03 2.23
N GLY A 59 -2.50 -2.80 1.78
CA GLY A 59 -3.03 -2.54 0.45
C GLY A 59 -2.16 -3.11 -0.67
N LEU A 60 -0.83 -3.12 -0.53
CA LEU A 60 0.06 -3.77 -1.50
C LEU A 60 -0.21 -5.27 -1.62
N VAL A 61 -0.60 -5.95 -0.54
CA VAL A 61 -0.98 -7.38 -0.60
C VAL A 61 -2.22 -7.57 -1.49
N TYR A 62 -3.24 -6.72 -1.35
CA TYR A 62 -4.43 -6.78 -2.20
C TYR A 62 -4.15 -6.41 -3.66
N MET A 63 -3.33 -5.39 -3.89
CA MET A 63 -2.88 -5.04 -5.24
C MET A 63 -2.14 -6.20 -5.90
N SER A 64 -1.33 -6.94 -5.13
CA SER A 64 -0.59 -8.10 -5.64
C SER A 64 -1.50 -9.24 -6.06
N TYR A 65 -2.54 -9.55 -5.30
CA TYR A 65 -3.50 -10.58 -5.69
C TYR A 65 -4.15 -10.24 -7.04
N THR A 66 -4.60 -8.99 -7.18
CA THR A 66 -5.24 -8.54 -8.41
C THR A 66 -4.27 -8.54 -9.59
N SER A 67 -3.05 -7.99 -9.39
CA SER A 67 -2.05 -7.91 -10.44
C SER A 67 -1.53 -9.30 -10.87
N ALA A 68 -1.41 -10.25 -9.94
CA ALA A 68 -1.04 -11.63 -10.27
C ALA A 68 -2.11 -12.30 -11.15
N ALA A 69 -3.40 -12.16 -10.79
CA ALA A 69 -4.49 -12.75 -11.58
C ALA A 69 -4.56 -12.13 -12.99
N VAL A 70 -4.40 -10.82 -13.12
CA VAL A 70 -4.37 -10.14 -14.43
C VAL A 70 -3.16 -10.57 -15.26
N TYR A 71 -1.99 -10.69 -14.63
CA TYR A 71 -0.77 -11.14 -15.29
C TYR A 71 -0.91 -12.58 -15.80
N ASP A 72 -1.35 -13.51 -14.96
CA ASP A 72 -1.53 -14.90 -15.35
C ASP A 72 -2.57 -15.06 -16.45
N ALA A 73 -3.64 -14.26 -16.43
CA ALA A 73 -4.64 -14.25 -17.49
C ALA A 73 -4.07 -13.76 -18.84
N ALA A 74 -3.22 -12.72 -18.82
CA ALA A 74 -2.57 -12.21 -20.03
C ALA A 74 -1.53 -13.21 -20.57
N VAL A 75 -0.67 -13.73 -19.69
CA VAL A 75 0.35 -14.73 -20.05
C VAL A 75 -0.25 -16.01 -20.64
N ALA A 76 -1.38 -16.47 -20.11
CA ALA A 76 -2.07 -17.67 -20.61
C ALA A 76 -2.49 -17.55 -22.08
N ILE A 77 -2.76 -16.34 -22.56
CA ILE A 77 -3.21 -16.08 -23.93
C ILE A 77 -2.03 -15.79 -24.87
N ASP A 78 -1.07 -14.96 -24.43
CA ASP A 78 0.06 -14.51 -25.26
C ASP A 78 1.27 -15.46 -25.21
N GLY A 79 1.55 -16.08 -24.06
CA GLY A 79 2.54 -17.15 -23.92
C GLY A 79 4.01 -16.71 -23.82
N ASP A 80 4.32 -15.41 -23.79
CA ASP A 80 5.69 -14.90 -23.90
C ASP A 80 6.47 -14.94 -22.57
N PHE A 81 5.81 -15.13 -21.45
CA PHE A 81 6.40 -15.12 -20.10
C PHE A 81 5.92 -16.30 -19.25
N GLU A 82 6.70 -16.65 -18.24
CA GLU A 82 6.30 -17.64 -17.24
C GLU A 82 5.16 -17.09 -16.36
N PRO A 83 4.07 -17.88 -16.11
CA PRO A 83 3.02 -17.45 -15.21
C PRO A 83 3.50 -17.42 -13.75
N TYR A 84 2.85 -16.62 -12.92
CA TYR A 84 3.08 -16.61 -11.48
C TYR A 84 2.38 -17.79 -10.77
N GLY A 85 1.13 -18.06 -11.14
CA GLY A 85 0.33 -19.17 -10.62
C GLY A 85 0.39 -20.43 -11.48
N PRO A 86 -0.56 -21.35 -11.30
CA PRO A 86 -0.64 -22.56 -12.15
C PRO A 86 -0.85 -22.17 -13.64
N PRO A 87 -0.21 -22.89 -14.57
CA PRO A 87 -0.40 -22.66 -16.00
C PRO A 87 -1.87 -22.84 -16.42
N ILE A 88 -2.39 -21.91 -17.21
CA ILE A 88 -3.74 -21.93 -17.76
C ILE A 88 -3.66 -22.16 -19.27
N THR A 89 -4.48 -23.06 -19.80
CA THR A 89 -4.60 -23.27 -21.24
C THR A 89 -5.68 -22.37 -21.80
N ALA A 90 -5.30 -21.37 -22.59
CA ALA A 90 -6.28 -20.49 -23.25
C ALA A 90 -6.79 -21.12 -24.54
N PRO A 91 -8.10 -20.97 -24.86
CA PRO A 91 -8.60 -21.33 -26.16
C PRO A 91 -8.07 -20.39 -27.24
N PRO A 92 -7.88 -20.87 -28.48
CA PRO A 92 -7.40 -20.06 -29.59
C PRO A 92 -8.28 -18.81 -29.81
N GLY A 93 -7.66 -17.64 -29.91
CA GLY A 93 -8.35 -16.37 -30.15
C GLY A 93 -9.04 -15.77 -28.91
N ALA A 94 -8.74 -16.27 -27.71
CA ALA A 94 -9.21 -15.66 -26.48
C ALA A 94 -8.75 -14.20 -26.37
N SER A 95 -9.63 -13.32 -25.86
CA SER A 95 -9.35 -11.89 -25.71
C SER A 95 -8.59 -11.60 -24.43
N VAL A 96 -7.39 -11.00 -24.54
CA VAL A 96 -6.61 -10.54 -23.38
C VAL A 96 -7.37 -9.45 -22.62
N ASP A 97 -8.06 -8.55 -23.32
CA ASP A 97 -8.86 -7.50 -22.66
C ASP A 97 -9.94 -8.10 -21.77
N CYS A 98 -10.73 -9.06 -22.30
CA CYS A 98 -11.78 -9.72 -21.53
C CYS A 98 -11.24 -10.55 -20.37
N ALA A 99 -10.08 -11.18 -20.57
CA ALA A 99 -9.41 -11.94 -19.51
C ALA A 99 -8.91 -11.03 -18.40
N ALA A 100 -8.30 -9.89 -18.72
CA ALA A 100 -7.85 -8.90 -17.73
C ALA A 100 -9.00 -8.29 -16.94
N VAL A 101 -10.12 -7.93 -17.61
CA VAL A 101 -11.34 -7.43 -16.97
C VAL A 101 -11.87 -8.43 -15.95
N GLU A 102 -12.06 -9.67 -16.37
CA GLU A 102 -12.64 -10.72 -15.53
C GLU A 102 -11.72 -11.06 -14.36
N ALA A 103 -10.43 -11.23 -14.60
CA ALA A 103 -9.44 -11.55 -13.57
C ALA A 103 -9.41 -10.47 -12.47
N ALA A 104 -9.31 -9.20 -12.86
CA ALA A 104 -9.29 -8.09 -11.91
C ALA A 104 -10.61 -7.97 -11.14
N TYR A 105 -11.75 -7.98 -11.84
CA TYR A 105 -13.06 -7.87 -11.22
C TYR A 105 -13.32 -8.96 -10.19
N ARG A 106 -13.12 -10.25 -10.57
CA ARG A 106 -13.37 -11.38 -9.66
C ARG A 106 -12.48 -11.34 -8.43
N THR A 107 -11.20 -11.04 -8.61
CA THR A 107 -10.25 -10.94 -7.50
C THR A 107 -10.65 -9.82 -6.53
N LEU A 108 -10.90 -8.62 -7.04
CA LEU A 108 -11.31 -7.48 -6.21
C LEU A 108 -12.65 -7.73 -5.51
N ARG A 109 -13.63 -8.24 -6.23
CA ARG A 109 -14.97 -8.54 -5.69
C ARG A 109 -14.91 -9.58 -4.57
N TYR A 110 -14.02 -10.57 -4.68
CA TYR A 110 -13.80 -11.57 -3.63
C TYR A 110 -13.23 -10.94 -2.36
N TYR A 111 -12.11 -10.22 -2.47
CA TYR A 111 -11.43 -9.67 -1.29
C TYR A 111 -12.15 -8.49 -0.64
N PHE A 112 -12.94 -7.74 -1.39
CA PHE A 112 -13.70 -6.59 -0.89
C PHE A 112 -15.21 -6.84 -0.76
N SER A 113 -15.64 -8.10 -0.76
CA SER A 113 -17.05 -8.50 -0.66
C SER A 113 -17.80 -7.96 0.56
N SER A 114 -17.09 -7.65 1.64
CA SER A 114 -17.66 -7.06 2.87
C SER A 114 -17.84 -5.54 2.80
N PHE A 115 -17.50 -4.89 1.66
CA PHE A 115 -17.63 -3.45 1.46
C PHE A 115 -18.69 -3.14 0.39
N PRO A 116 -19.99 -3.00 0.75
CA PRO A 116 -21.07 -2.90 -0.24
C PRO A 116 -20.91 -1.78 -1.27
N THR A 117 -20.42 -0.62 -0.84
CA THR A 117 -20.18 0.53 -1.74
C THR A 117 -19.06 0.23 -2.75
N LEU A 118 -17.97 -0.40 -2.33
CA LEU A 118 -16.89 -0.77 -3.24
C LEU A 118 -17.34 -1.86 -4.21
N VAL A 119 -18.12 -2.83 -3.75
CA VAL A 119 -18.73 -3.86 -4.61
C VAL A 119 -19.63 -3.24 -5.66
N ALA A 120 -20.51 -2.30 -5.28
CA ALA A 120 -21.39 -1.62 -6.23
C ALA A 120 -20.61 -0.84 -7.31
N ASN A 121 -19.51 -0.18 -6.92
CA ASN A 121 -18.63 0.50 -7.86
C ASN A 121 -17.94 -0.49 -8.81
N LEU A 122 -17.41 -1.60 -8.28
CA LEU A 122 -16.80 -2.66 -9.08
C LEU A 122 -17.78 -3.25 -10.08
N ASP A 123 -19.02 -3.53 -9.65
CA ASP A 123 -20.08 -4.08 -10.51
C ASP A 123 -20.43 -3.08 -11.64
N ALA A 124 -20.43 -1.76 -11.35
CA ALA A 124 -20.66 -0.73 -12.36
C ALA A 124 -19.51 -0.62 -13.38
N TYR A 125 -18.26 -0.64 -12.93
CA TYR A 125 -17.09 -0.66 -13.83
C TYR A 125 -17.04 -1.92 -14.69
N TYR A 126 -17.40 -3.07 -14.11
CA TYR A 126 -17.46 -4.33 -14.83
C TYR A 126 -18.53 -4.30 -15.93
N ALA A 127 -19.73 -3.80 -15.63
CA ALA A 127 -20.79 -3.64 -16.61
C ALA A 127 -20.36 -2.72 -17.77
N GLU A 128 -19.71 -1.60 -17.47
CA GLU A 128 -19.21 -0.67 -18.49
C GLU A 128 -18.12 -1.30 -19.35
N ALA A 129 -17.18 -2.05 -18.75
CA ALA A 129 -16.15 -2.78 -19.50
C ALA A 129 -16.76 -3.83 -20.44
N LEU A 130 -17.77 -4.56 -19.99
CA LEU A 130 -18.47 -5.51 -20.84
C LEU A 130 -19.18 -4.81 -22.01
N LEU A 131 -19.81 -3.66 -21.79
CA LEU A 131 -20.40 -2.87 -22.87
C LEU A 131 -19.35 -2.44 -23.89
N HIS A 132 -18.18 -1.98 -23.42
CA HIS A 132 -17.07 -1.56 -24.26
C HIS A 132 -16.55 -2.68 -25.16
N PHE A 133 -16.47 -3.92 -24.65
CA PHE A 133 -15.99 -5.10 -25.37
C PHE A 133 -17.10 -5.99 -25.95
N GLY A 134 -18.31 -5.46 -26.19
CA GLY A 134 -19.39 -6.19 -26.80
C GLY A 134 -19.86 -7.44 -26.03
N GLY A 135 -19.80 -7.37 -24.70
CA GLY A 135 -20.17 -8.46 -23.78
C GLY A 135 -19.11 -9.55 -23.66
N CYS A 136 -17.91 -9.35 -24.20
CA CYS A 136 -16.86 -10.37 -24.25
C CYS A 136 -17.31 -11.70 -24.85
N THR A 137 -18.07 -11.62 -25.93
CA THR A 137 -18.66 -12.80 -26.62
C THR A 137 -18.04 -13.08 -27.99
N ALA A 138 -17.26 -12.12 -28.53
CA ALA A 138 -16.67 -12.23 -29.86
C ALA A 138 -15.66 -13.39 -29.99
N ASP A 139 -15.02 -13.76 -28.90
CA ASP A 139 -14.08 -14.89 -28.76
C ASP A 139 -14.74 -16.17 -28.22
N GLY A 140 -16.09 -16.23 -28.23
CA GLY A 140 -16.85 -17.34 -27.66
C GLY A 140 -16.78 -17.40 -26.12
N GLY A 141 -16.36 -16.31 -25.44
CA GLY A 141 -16.18 -16.23 -24.00
C GLY A 141 -14.85 -16.83 -23.52
N GLY A 142 -13.91 -17.08 -24.41
CA GLY A 142 -12.62 -17.68 -24.09
C GLY A 142 -11.78 -16.83 -23.14
N GLY A 143 -11.69 -15.51 -23.39
CA GLY A 143 -11.01 -14.58 -22.51
C GLY A 143 -11.63 -14.50 -21.11
N THR A 144 -12.95 -14.41 -21.02
CA THR A 144 -13.67 -14.44 -19.74
C THR A 144 -13.38 -15.74 -18.95
N ALA A 145 -13.35 -16.88 -19.63
CA ALA A 145 -13.06 -18.16 -18.97
C ALA A 145 -11.63 -18.19 -18.41
N VAL A 146 -10.65 -17.71 -19.18
CA VAL A 146 -9.25 -17.58 -18.74
C VAL A 146 -9.14 -16.63 -17.55
N GLY A 147 -9.75 -15.45 -17.61
CA GLY A 147 -9.71 -14.49 -16.50
C GLY A 147 -10.34 -15.01 -15.21
N LEU A 148 -11.47 -15.71 -15.34
CA LEU A 148 -12.14 -16.37 -14.20
C LEU A 148 -11.24 -17.46 -13.59
N GLN A 149 -10.58 -18.28 -14.43
CA GLN A 149 -9.66 -19.31 -13.94
C GLN A 149 -8.49 -18.68 -13.23
N ALA A 150 -7.84 -17.66 -13.80
CA ALA A 150 -6.71 -16.96 -13.18
C ALA A 150 -7.10 -16.35 -11.81
N ALA A 151 -8.26 -15.71 -11.70
CA ALA A 151 -8.76 -15.19 -10.43
C ALA A 151 -8.95 -16.30 -9.39
N ASN A 152 -9.59 -17.41 -9.78
CA ASN A 152 -9.83 -18.54 -8.89
C ASN A 152 -8.53 -19.18 -8.42
N ASP A 153 -7.54 -19.35 -9.30
CA ASP A 153 -6.25 -19.94 -8.98
C ASP A 153 -5.47 -19.07 -7.99
N ILE A 154 -5.44 -17.75 -8.18
CA ILE A 154 -4.80 -16.83 -7.22
C ILE A 154 -5.55 -16.83 -5.88
N ILE A 155 -6.88 -16.79 -5.86
CA ILE A 155 -7.68 -16.87 -4.63
C ILE A 155 -7.39 -18.18 -3.88
N ALA A 156 -7.35 -19.31 -4.58
CA ALA A 156 -7.04 -20.60 -4.00
C ALA A 156 -5.60 -20.65 -3.48
N LEU A 157 -4.63 -20.21 -4.30
CA LEU A 157 -3.22 -20.14 -3.94
C LEU A 157 -2.99 -19.28 -2.69
N ARG A 158 -3.75 -18.20 -2.50
CA ARG A 158 -3.59 -17.25 -1.39
C ARG A 158 -4.54 -17.50 -0.22
N THR A 159 -5.35 -18.56 -0.28
CA THR A 159 -6.20 -18.96 0.85
C THR A 159 -5.32 -19.40 2.04
N GLY A 160 -5.62 -18.87 3.24
CA GLY A 160 -4.88 -19.16 4.45
C GLY A 160 -3.41 -18.69 4.42
N ASP A 161 -3.09 -17.65 3.68
CA ASP A 161 -1.74 -17.12 3.54
C ASP A 161 -1.24 -16.27 4.72
N GLY A 162 -2.02 -16.13 5.79
CA GLY A 162 -1.68 -15.35 6.97
C GLY A 162 -2.21 -13.91 6.93
N ARG A 163 -2.89 -13.52 5.86
CA ARG A 163 -3.55 -12.22 5.77
C ARG A 163 -4.59 -12.07 6.89
N MET A 164 -4.65 -10.88 7.48
CA MET A 164 -5.60 -10.54 8.55
C MET A 164 -5.48 -11.41 9.79
N THR A 165 -4.34 -12.04 10.02
CA THR A 165 -4.09 -12.73 11.29
C THR A 165 -4.35 -11.79 12.45
N PRO A 166 -5.23 -12.13 13.42
CA PRO A 166 -5.58 -11.23 14.51
C PRO A 166 -4.36 -10.74 15.28
N ILE A 167 -4.28 -9.43 15.47
CA ILE A 167 -3.29 -8.81 16.34
C ILE A 167 -3.87 -8.82 17.75
N GLY A 168 -3.51 -9.81 18.55
CA GLY A 168 -3.77 -9.73 19.97
C GLY A 168 -2.88 -8.66 20.59
N VAL A 169 -3.40 -7.87 21.52
CA VAL A 169 -2.60 -6.85 22.27
C VAL A 169 -1.39 -7.48 22.96
N THR A 170 -1.36 -8.80 23.06
CA THR A 170 -0.36 -9.57 23.81
C THR A 170 0.20 -10.79 23.09
N SER A 171 -0.26 -11.16 21.90
CA SER A 171 0.07 -12.48 21.33
C SER A 171 0.67 -12.52 19.95
N SER A 172 0.64 -11.44 19.18
CA SER A 172 1.05 -11.47 17.77
C SER A 172 2.43 -10.90 17.48
N PHE A 173 3.04 -10.20 18.41
CA PHE A 173 4.43 -9.75 18.33
C PHE A 173 5.01 -9.57 19.75
N PRO A 174 6.33 -9.75 19.92
CA PRO A 174 6.94 -9.63 21.23
C PRO A 174 6.85 -8.19 21.71
N THR A 175 6.24 -7.98 22.87
CA THR A 175 6.32 -6.73 23.61
C THR A 175 7.58 -6.77 24.47
N LEU A 176 8.58 -6.02 24.07
CA LEU A 176 9.74 -5.80 24.93
C LEU A 176 9.36 -4.86 26.07
N PRO A 177 9.95 -5.02 27.28
CA PRO A 177 9.79 -4.04 28.33
C PRO A 177 10.17 -2.64 27.82
N PRO A 178 9.46 -1.58 28.24
CA PRO A 178 9.78 -0.22 27.87
C PRO A 178 11.20 0.15 28.27
N GLY A 179 11.93 0.82 27.38
CA GLY A 179 13.30 1.25 27.64
C GLY A 179 13.93 1.98 26.46
N PRO A 180 15.19 2.47 26.63
CA PRO A 180 15.95 3.07 25.56
C PRO A 180 16.05 2.11 24.37
N GLY A 181 15.89 2.63 23.16
CA GLY A 181 15.95 1.84 21.93
C GLY A 181 14.67 1.08 21.58
N VAL A 182 13.73 0.92 22.53
CA VAL A 182 12.51 0.09 22.33
C VAL A 182 11.37 0.93 21.81
N TRP A 183 10.77 0.45 20.70
CA TRP A 183 9.61 1.07 20.09
C TRP A 183 8.38 1.07 20.98
N ARG A 184 7.62 2.14 20.88
CA ARG A 184 6.36 2.36 21.60
C ARG A 184 5.31 2.90 20.64
N LEU A 185 4.05 2.62 20.96
CA LEU A 185 2.90 3.24 20.29
C LEU A 185 2.98 4.77 20.40
N THR A 186 2.70 5.46 19.31
CA THR A 186 2.71 6.93 19.27
C THR A 186 1.30 7.45 18.98
N PRO A 187 0.83 8.50 19.72
CA PRO A 187 -0.46 9.11 19.43
C PRO A 187 -0.54 9.61 17.97
N PRO A 188 -1.73 9.60 17.34
CA PRO A 188 -3.05 9.27 17.90
C PRO A 188 -3.41 7.78 17.87
N PHE A 189 -2.50 6.91 17.45
CA PHE A 189 -2.76 5.50 17.24
C PHE A 189 -2.79 4.71 18.55
N GLN A 190 -3.71 3.75 18.64
CA GLN A 190 -3.86 2.90 19.80
C GLN A 190 -3.42 1.44 19.56
N LEU A 191 -3.24 1.06 18.30
CA LEU A 191 -2.82 -0.28 17.90
C LEU A 191 -1.65 -0.21 16.91
N PRO A 192 -0.76 -1.21 16.93
CA PRO A 192 0.27 -1.34 15.91
C PRO A 192 -0.35 -1.48 14.52
N GLN A 193 0.28 -0.85 13.53
CA GLN A 193 -0.14 -0.96 12.14
C GLN A 193 0.40 -2.24 11.51
N THR A 194 -0.51 -3.08 11.05
CA THR A 194 -0.30 -4.24 10.17
C THR A 194 0.90 -5.16 10.50
N PRO A 195 1.15 -5.54 11.79
CA PRO A 195 2.26 -6.45 12.10
C PRO A 195 2.11 -7.83 11.44
N TRP A 196 0.88 -8.24 11.11
CA TRP A 196 0.59 -9.49 10.42
C TRP A 196 1.14 -9.54 8.98
N VAL A 197 1.41 -8.38 8.35
CA VAL A 197 1.96 -8.34 6.97
C VAL A 197 3.30 -9.07 6.88
N GLY A 198 4.16 -8.96 7.91
CA GLY A 198 5.41 -9.72 7.99
C GLY A 198 5.24 -11.24 8.07
N ASN A 199 4.04 -11.72 8.36
CA ASN A 199 3.72 -13.15 8.47
C ASN A 199 2.94 -13.68 7.25
N VAL A 200 2.54 -12.83 6.32
CA VAL A 200 1.88 -13.26 5.08
C VAL A 200 2.83 -14.10 4.26
N ARG A 201 2.32 -15.19 3.69
CA ARG A 201 3.11 -16.01 2.74
C ARG A 201 3.57 -15.15 1.58
N ARG A 202 4.91 -15.13 1.36
CA ARG A 202 5.56 -14.33 0.30
C ARG A 202 5.00 -14.68 -1.07
N PHE A 203 5.17 -13.77 -2.01
CA PHE A 203 4.81 -14.01 -3.40
C PHE A 203 5.93 -14.77 -4.13
N ILE A 204 7.17 -14.33 -4.00
CA ILE A 204 8.32 -14.86 -4.75
C ILE A 204 9.46 -15.25 -3.80
N LEU A 205 9.72 -14.48 -2.74
CA LEU A 205 10.76 -14.79 -1.78
C LEU A 205 10.59 -16.17 -1.15
N GLN A 206 11.69 -16.84 -0.86
CA GLN A 206 11.71 -18.14 -0.17
C GLN A 206 11.42 -17.99 1.32
N SER A 207 11.97 -16.95 1.97
CA SER A 207 11.79 -16.64 3.37
C SER A 207 11.67 -15.13 3.57
N VAL A 208 10.89 -14.68 4.58
CA VAL A 208 10.69 -13.27 4.90
C VAL A 208 11.95 -12.63 5.50
N ASP A 209 12.81 -13.41 6.09
CA ASP A 209 14.08 -13.04 6.71
C ASP A 209 15.30 -13.29 5.81
N GLN A 210 15.08 -13.73 4.56
CA GLN A 210 16.14 -14.03 3.59
C GLN A 210 17.17 -12.90 3.45
N PHE A 211 16.74 -11.66 3.59
CA PHE A 211 17.57 -10.46 3.51
C PHE A 211 17.43 -9.61 4.77
N LEU A 212 17.23 -10.24 5.94
CA LEU A 212 17.13 -9.51 7.20
C LEU A 212 18.36 -8.62 7.37
N PRO A 213 18.21 -7.28 7.48
CA PRO A 213 19.34 -6.38 7.66
C PRO A 213 20.01 -6.60 9.02
N ASP A 214 21.28 -6.19 9.14
CA ASP A 214 21.96 -6.12 10.41
C ASP A 214 21.15 -5.32 11.44
N PRO A 215 21.30 -5.57 12.76
CA PRO A 215 20.60 -4.83 13.79
C PRO A 215 20.94 -3.33 13.76
N PRO A 216 20.04 -2.45 14.26
CA PRO A 216 20.36 -1.05 14.43
C PRO A 216 21.61 -0.89 15.32
N PRO A 217 22.37 0.20 15.16
CA PRO A 217 23.61 0.41 15.92
C PRO A 217 23.36 0.55 17.41
N SER A 218 24.38 0.25 18.21
CA SER A 218 24.36 0.49 19.64
C SER A 218 24.07 1.97 19.95
N LEU A 219 23.25 2.24 20.97
CA LEU A 219 22.95 3.61 21.43
C LEU A 219 24.18 4.36 21.98
N GLN A 220 25.31 3.68 22.16
CA GLN A 220 26.59 4.27 22.58
C GLN A 220 27.55 4.48 21.40
N SER A 221 27.15 4.11 20.18
CA SER A 221 28.02 4.23 19.00
C SER A 221 28.04 5.63 18.40
N PRO A 222 29.11 6.02 17.70
CA PRO A 222 29.19 7.28 16.96
C PRO A 222 28.07 7.39 15.89
N GLU A 223 27.72 6.29 15.24
CA GLU A 223 26.68 6.23 14.21
C GLU A 223 25.30 6.59 14.78
N TRP A 224 25.02 6.13 16.01
CA TRP A 224 23.80 6.53 16.71
C TRP A 224 23.80 8.03 17.04
N VAL A 225 24.89 8.54 17.56
CA VAL A 225 25.02 9.97 17.91
C VAL A 225 24.79 10.86 16.69
N GLU A 226 25.39 10.52 15.55
CA GLU A 226 25.16 11.23 14.29
C GLU A 226 23.68 11.18 13.87
N ALA A 227 23.11 9.99 13.82
CA ALA A 227 21.72 9.76 13.39
C ALA A 227 20.71 10.49 14.28
N PHE A 228 20.88 10.44 15.61
CA PHE A 228 20.04 11.12 16.56
C PHE A 228 20.09 12.64 16.38
N ASN A 229 21.28 13.22 16.33
CA ASN A 229 21.46 14.67 16.25
C ASN A 229 21.05 15.22 14.88
N GLU A 230 21.24 14.46 13.80
CA GLU A 230 20.80 14.86 12.48
C GLU A 230 19.26 14.96 12.42
N VAL A 231 18.51 13.94 12.85
CA VAL A 231 17.04 13.99 12.81
C VAL A 231 16.49 14.99 13.83
N LYS A 232 17.17 15.19 14.96
CA LYS A 232 16.82 16.22 15.94
C LYS A 232 16.90 17.62 15.34
N ALA A 233 17.90 17.91 14.52
CA ALA A 233 18.08 19.21 13.87
C ALA A 233 17.14 19.43 12.70
N TYR A 234 16.97 18.42 11.83
CA TYR A 234 16.26 18.57 10.55
C TYR A 234 14.81 18.05 10.57
N GLY A 235 14.43 17.23 11.53
CA GLY A 235 13.13 16.57 11.62
C GLY A 235 11.97 17.36 12.25
N PRO A 236 12.19 18.38 13.11
CA PRO A 236 11.08 18.93 13.90
C PRO A 236 10.12 19.78 13.07
N ALA A 237 8.85 19.85 13.54
CA ALA A 237 7.80 20.66 12.93
C ALA A 237 8.11 22.17 13.00
N THR A 238 8.76 22.62 14.08
CA THR A 238 9.15 24.00 14.31
C THR A 238 10.59 24.11 14.74
N GLY A 239 11.26 25.22 14.41
CA GLY A 239 12.67 25.45 14.77
C GLY A 239 13.64 24.51 14.07
N SER A 240 13.27 23.96 12.92
CA SER A 240 14.09 23.05 12.12
C SER A 240 15.20 23.79 11.36
N ALA A 241 16.34 23.11 11.16
CA ALA A 241 17.37 23.55 10.24
C ALA A 241 17.04 23.32 8.75
N ARG A 242 15.88 22.72 8.45
CA ARG A 242 15.36 22.45 7.09
C ARG A 242 15.08 23.74 6.34
N THR A 243 15.34 23.72 5.02
CA THR A 243 14.83 24.74 4.09
C THR A 243 13.37 24.48 3.74
N ASP A 244 12.70 25.45 3.10
CA ASP A 244 11.33 25.30 2.58
C ASP A 244 11.25 24.21 1.52
N GLU A 245 12.24 24.10 0.62
CA GLU A 245 12.30 23.02 -0.37
C GLU A 245 12.41 21.64 0.29
N GLN A 246 13.25 21.47 1.32
CA GLN A 246 13.35 20.23 2.07
C GLN A 246 12.02 19.89 2.79
N THR A 247 11.30 20.90 3.24
CA THR A 247 9.97 20.74 3.83
C THR A 247 8.96 20.28 2.78
N ALA A 248 9.00 20.86 1.57
CA ALA A 248 8.15 20.48 0.45
C ALA A 248 8.43 19.02 0.03
N ILE A 249 9.69 18.62 -0.09
CA ILE A 249 10.10 17.23 -0.40
C ILE A 249 9.58 16.26 0.66
N ALA A 250 9.75 16.58 1.95
CA ALA A 250 9.26 15.72 3.03
C ALA A 250 7.73 15.50 2.95
N LYS A 251 6.98 16.56 2.65
CA LYS A 251 5.52 16.50 2.46
C LYS A 251 5.13 15.76 1.18
N PHE A 252 5.84 15.96 0.07
CA PHE A 252 5.64 15.25 -1.18
C PHE A 252 5.60 13.73 -0.95
N TRP A 253 6.56 13.20 -0.21
CA TRP A 253 6.70 11.78 0.11
C TRP A 253 5.77 11.28 1.24
N SER A 254 4.77 12.07 1.63
CA SER A 254 3.69 11.61 2.53
C SER A 254 2.50 11.00 1.78
N ALA A 255 2.51 11.06 0.46
CA ALA A 255 1.47 10.48 -0.38
C ALA A 255 1.37 8.95 -0.22
N ASN A 256 0.19 8.41 -0.55
CA ASN A 256 -0.03 6.96 -0.52
C ASN A 256 0.84 6.26 -1.56
N VAL A 257 1.74 5.38 -1.11
CA VAL A 257 2.73 4.72 -1.98
C VAL A 257 2.11 3.78 -3.02
N ILE A 258 0.93 3.22 -2.77
CA ILE A 258 0.20 2.42 -3.75
C ILE A 258 -0.13 3.31 -4.94
N ARG A 259 -0.71 4.47 -4.68
CA ARG A 259 -1.05 5.46 -5.71
C ARG A 259 0.19 5.96 -6.45
N GLN A 260 1.27 6.27 -5.72
CA GLN A 260 2.50 6.80 -6.32
C GLN A 260 3.09 5.85 -7.35
N TYR A 261 3.33 4.59 -6.99
CA TYR A 261 4.05 3.67 -7.86
C TYR A 261 3.16 3.03 -8.94
N ASN A 262 1.88 2.78 -8.65
CA ASN A 262 0.97 2.33 -9.71
C ASN A 262 0.70 3.44 -10.73
N ARG A 263 0.62 4.71 -10.30
CA ARG A 263 0.54 5.86 -11.23
C ARG A 263 1.79 5.96 -12.09
N ALA A 264 2.98 5.91 -11.48
CA ALA A 264 4.24 5.93 -12.22
C ALA A 264 4.34 4.77 -13.24
N GLY A 265 3.84 3.58 -12.88
CA GLY A 265 3.73 2.46 -13.80
C GLY A 265 2.83 2.76 -15.00
N ARG A 266 1.65 3.32 -14.78
CA ARG A 266 0.73 3.71 -15.88
C ARG A 266 1.34 4.80 -16.76
N ASP A 267 2.02 5.79 -16.17
CA ASP A 267 2.69 6.85 -16.92
C ASP A 267 3.82 6.29 -17.81
N VAL A 268 4.56 5.28 -17.34
CA VAL A 268 5.58 4.56 -18.13
C VAL A 268 4.94 3.77 -19.28
N VAL A 269 3.79 3.11 -19.05
CA VAL A 269 3.03 2.42 -20.09
C VAL A 269 2.67 3.38 -21.22
N ASP A 270 2.13 4.54 -20.89
CA ASP A 270 1.75 5.57 -21.87
C ASP A 270 2.98 6.11 -22.61
N ALA A 271 4.05 6.46 -21.88
CA ALA A 271 5.27 7.02 -22.44
C ALA A 271 6.02 6.05 -23.38
N ARG A 272 5.89 4.74 -23.14
CA ARG A 272 6.58 3.69 -23.92
C ARG A 272 5.67 2.96 -24.91
N GLY A 273 4.37 3.19 -24.88
CA GLY A 273 3.40 2.50 -25.74
C GLY A 273 3.36 1.00 -25.47
N LEU A 274 3.42 0.57 -24.20
CA LEU A 274 3.44 -0.86 -23.87
C LEU A 274 2.09 -1.52 -24.18
N GLY A 275 2.15 -2.74 -24.72
CA GLY A 275 0.99 -3.58 -24.96
C GLY A 275 0.32 -4.10 -23.69
N LEU A 276 -0.75 -4.88 -23.85
CA LEU A 276 -1.51 -5.41 -22.70
C LEU A 276 -0.66 -6.34 -21.84
N LEU A 277 0.09 -7.26 -22.45
CA LEU A 277 0.94 -8.22 -21.74
C LEU A 277 2.05 -7.54 -20.95
N GLU A 278 2.79 -6.61 -21.59
CA GLU A 278 3.85 -5.87 -20.90
C GLU A 278 3.29 -4.98 -19.79
N THR A 279 2.08 -4.41 -19.99
CA THR A 279 1.38 -3.63 -18.96
C THR A 279 1.01 -4.53 -17.75
N ALA A 280 0.49 -5.73 -18.02
CA ALA A 280 0.16 -6.70 -16.97
C ALA A 280 1.41 -7.16 -16.21
N ARG A 281 2.50 -7.45 -16.95
CA ARG A 281 3.79 -7.80 -16.37
C ARG A 281 4.34 -6.68 -15.48
N LEU A 282 4.35 -5.43 -15.95
CA LEU A 282 4.79 -4.30 -15.15
C LEU A 282 3.94 -4.13 -13.87
N GLY A 283 2.61 -4.24 -13.99
CA GLY A 283 1.69 -4.19 -12.85
C GLY A 283 1.99 -5.28 -11.82
N ALA A 284 2.27 -6.51 -12.27
CA ALA A 284 2.67 -7.61 -11.41
C ALA A 284 4.04 -7.35 -10.76
N MET A 285 5.05 -6.90 -11.52
CA MET A 285 6.37 -6.54 -10.98
C MET A 285 6.25 -5.45 -9.89
N ILE A 286 5.51 -4.36 -10.12
CA ILE A 286 5.33 -3.28 -9.14
C ILE A 286 4.70 -3.82 -7.85
N ASN A 287 3.62 -4.59 -7.95
CA ASN A 287 2.84 -4.95 -6.80
C ASN A 287 3.39 -6.16 -6.05
N LEU A 288 3.79 -7.25 -6.73
CA LEU A 288 4.31 -8.45 -6.06
C LEU A 288 5.68 -8.20 -5.43
N VAL A 289 6.62 -7.58 -6.16
CA VAL A 289 7.93 -7.20 -5.62
C VAL A 289 7.76 -6.17 -4.49
N GLY A 290 6.83 -5.21 -4.66
CA GLY A 290 6.49 -4.24 -3.62
C GLY A 290 5.94 -4.88 -2.35
N ALA A 291 5.09 -5.89 -2.49
CA ALA A 291 4.55 -6.62 -1.34
C ALA A 291 5.62 -7.45 -0.63
N ASP A 292 6.44 -8.21 -1.34
CA ASP A 292 7.53 -9.00 -0.73
C ASP A 292 8.54 -8.10 -0.03
N ALA A 293 8.88 -6.95 -0.62
CA ALA A 293 9.72 -5.93 0.01
C ALA A 293 9.10 -5.40 1.32
N GLN A 294 7.78 -5.15 1.33
CA GLN A 294 7.11 -4.69 2.55
C GLN A 294 6.90 -5.80 3.58
N MET A 295 6.69 -7.04 3.16
CA MET A 295 6.65 -8.19 4.08
C MET A 295 7.97 -8.35 4.81
N SER A 296 9.10 -8.35 4.08
CA SER A 296 10.45 -8.41 4.68
C SER A 296 10.72 -7.20 5.58
N ASN A 297 10.28 -6.01 5.17
CA ASN A 297 10.43 -4.80 5.97
C ASN A 297 9.64 -4.86 7.28
N LEU A 298 8.35 -5.24 7.23
CA LEU A 298 7.50 -5.36 8.43
C LEU A 298 8.01 -6.47 9.35
N HIS A 299 8.47 -7.59 8.81
CA HIS A 299 9.13 -8.62 9.60
C HIS A 299 10.33 -8.06 10.36
N ALA A 300 11.27 -7.40 9.67
CA ALA A 300 12.44 -6.78 10.30
C ALA A 300 12.05 -5.72 11.34
N LYS A 301 11.03 -4.90 11.07
CA LYS A 301 10.53 -3.89 12.02
C LYS A 301 10.09 -4.51 13.34
N TYR A 302 9.25 -5.52 13.29
CA TYR A 302 8.72 -6.18 14.49
C TYR A 302 9.72 -7.17 15.12
N HIS A 303 10.77 -7.56 14.39
CA HIS A 303 11.92 -8.28 14.93
C HIS A 303 12.79 -7.37 15.81
N TYR A 304 13.16 -6.16 15.30
CA TYR A 304 14.07 -5.26 16.01
C TYR A 304 13.38 -4.35 17.01
N LEU A 305 12.10 -4.01 16.81
CA LEU A 305 11.31 -3.13 17.69
C LEU A 305 12.03 -1.81 18.03
N PHE A 306 12.72 -1.20 17.06
CA PHE A 306 13.52 -0.01 17.31
C PHE A 306 12.65 1.25 17.39
N TRP A 307 12.97 2.13 18.31
CA TRP A 307 12.20 3.32 18.66
C TRP A 307 12.24 4.45 17.61
N ARG A 308 11.18 5.23 17.56
CA ARG A 308 11.03 6.38 16.66
C ARG A 308 11.77 7.63 17.19
N PRO A 309 12.18 8.56 16.28
CA PRO A 309 12.77 9.83 16.69
C PRO A 309 11.95 10.59 17.72
N VAL A 310 10.60 10.60 17.57
CA VAL A 310 9.73 11.27 18.54
C VAL A 310 9.87 10.67 19.95
N THR A 311 10.07 9.38 20.07
CA THR A 311 10.26 8.71 21.35
C THR A 311 11.66 9.00 21.91
N ALA A 312 12.69 8.90 21.08
CA ALA A 312 14.07 9.10 21.51
C ALA A 312 14.37 10.56 21.89
N ILE A 313 13.87 11.53 21.11
CA ILE A 313 14.23 12.94 21.26
C ILE A 313 13.33 13.65 22.28
N ASN A 314 12.00 13.45 22.21
CA ASN A 314 11.06 14.05 23.15
C ASN A 314 10.97 13.25 24.45
N GLY A 315 11.08 11.95 24.33
CA GLY A 315 11.23 10.94 25.38
C GLY A 315 10.51 11.22 26.67
N SER A 316 11.34 11.28 27.70
CA SER A 316 10.95 11.37 29.09
C SER A 316 10.41 12.70 29.56
N LEU A 317 10.55 13.74 28.77
CA LEU A 317 10.30 15.11 29.23
C LEU A 317 8.90 15.60 28.90
N ASP A 318 8.08 14.79 28.21
CA ASP A 318 6.67 15.10 27.93
C ASP A 318 5.75 14.16 28.72
N PRO A 319 5.21 14.60 29.86
CA PRO A 319 4.25 13.82 30.62
C PRO A 319 2.92 13.61 29.86
N THR A 320 2.71 14.32 28.73
CA THR A 320 1.56 14.14 27.85
C THR A 320 1.85 13.19 26.69
N ALA A 321 3.08 12.75 26.52
CA ALA A 321 3.42 11.63 25.64
C ALA A 321 2.85 10.33 26.23
N VAL A 322 1.52 10.28 26.38
CA VAL A 322 0.78 9.11 26.81
C VAL A 322 0.94 8.08 25.71
N THR A 323 1.75 7.09 25.99
CA THR A 323 1.75 5.88 25.19
C THR A 323 0.54 5.05 25.62
N ASN A 324 -0.37 4.79 24.69
CA ASN A 324 -1.52 3.90 24.94
C ASN A 324 -1.14 2.42 24.83
N ASP A 325 0.10 2.08 25.14
CA ASP A 325 0.62 0.71 25.08
C ASP A 325 0.35 -0.11 26.36
N GLY A 326 -0.38 0.46 27.30
CA GLY A 326 -0.71 -0.19 28.57
C GLY A 326 0.40 -0.16 29.63
N PHE A 327 1.57 0.41 29.32
CA PHE A 327 2.70 0.49 30.25
C PHE A 327 2.75 1.79 31.08
N GLY A 328 1.74 2.64 30.96
CA GLY A 328 1.63 3.89 31.71
C GLY A 328 2.49 5.04 31.18
N PRO A 329 2.57 6.17 31.92
CA PRO A 329 3.42 7.28 31.55
C PRO A 329 4.88 6.81 31.48
N VAL A 330 5.53 7.14 30.36
CA VAL A 330 6.90 6.73 30.07
C VAL A 330 7.86 7.43 31.02
N PRO A 331 8.50 6.72 31.97
CA PRO A 331 9.64 7.29 32.64
C PRO A 331 10.76 7.44 31.62
N GLY A 332 11.48 8.55 31.65
CA GLY A 332 12.48 8.94 30.71
C GLY A 332 13.37 7.84 30.18
N TYR A 333 13.40 7.74 28.86
CA TYR A 333 14.32 6.83 28.17
C TYR A 333 15.57 7.56 27.76
N ASN A 334 16.25 8.15 28.74
CA ASN A 334 17.62 8.56 28.50
C ASN A 334 18.42 7.32 28.09
N ASP A 335 19.06 7.37 26.92
CA ASP A 335 19.89 6.26 26.41
C ASP A 335 21.24 6.15 27.15
N GLY A 336 21.49 7.04 28.09
CA GLY A 336 22.74 7.10 28.84
C GLY A 336 23.94 7.65 28.06
N ASN A 337 23.72 8.14 26.83
CA ASN A 337 24.76 8.71 26.00
C ASN A 337 24.75 10.25 26.12
N PRO A 338 25.79 10.86 26.67
CA PRO A 338 25.82 12.32 26.89
C PRO A 338 25.85 13.14 25.59
N ALA A 339 26.08 12.50 24.44
CA ALA A 339 26.09 13.15 23.13
C ALA A 339 24.70 13.16 22.44
N THR A 340 23.71 12.48 23.00
CA THR A 340 22.33 12.40 22.50
C THR A 340 21.36 13.03 23.50
N VAL A 341 21.41 14.35 23.59
CA VAL A 341 20.59 15.10 24.57
C VAL A 341 19.16 15.24 24.03
N GLU A 342 18.19 14.82 24.84
CA GLU A 342 16.75 14.96 24.57
C GLU A 342 16.34 16.42 24.47
N GLN A 343 15.17 16.65 23.87
CA GLN A 343 14.55 17.97 23.71
C GLN A 343 13.05 17.88 23.99
N ALA A 344 12.64 18.37 25.15
CA ALA A 344 11.24 18.46 25.53
C ALA A 344 10.42 19.20 24.48
N GLY A 345 9.25 18.66 24.14
CA GLY A 345 8.35 19.26 23.15
C GLY A 345 8.76 19.05 21.69
N TRP A 346 9.83 18.29 21.42
CA TRP A 346 10.19 17.94 20.04
C TRP A 346 9.08 17.13 19.38
N ARG A 347 8.64 17.55 18.20
CA ARG A 347 7.61 16.87 17.40
C ARG A 347 8.09 16.77 15.96
N PRO A 348 7.88 15.63 15.28
CA PRO A 348 8.23 15.49 13.88
C PRO A 348 7.35 16.39 12.99
N LEU A 349 7.84 16.70 11.79
CA LEU A 349 7.07 17.45 10.78
C LEU A 349 5.78 16.71 10.39
N LEU A 350 5.85 15.39 10.25
CA LEU A 350 4.70 14.56 9.87
C LEU A 350 4.33 13.60 10.99
N THR A 351 3.05 13.19 11.03
CA THR A 351 2.56 12.21 12.00
C THR A 351 3.34 10.90 11.90
N THR A 352 3.84 10.43 13.03
CA THR A 352 4.60 9.18 13.12
C THR A 352 3.69 7.98 12.90
N PRO A 353 3.97 7.11 11.91
CA PRO A 353 3.23 5.87 11.71
C PRO A 353 3.44 4.90 12.89
N ASN A 354 2.37 4.18 13.26
CA ASN A 354 2.40 3.34 14.45
C ASN A 354 2.94 1.93 14.16
N HIS A 355 4.18 1.87 13.76
CA HIS A 355 4.99 0.66 13.62
C HIS A 355 6.47 0.99 13.92
N PRO A 356 7.30 -0.01 14.28
CA PRO A 356 8.70 0.22 14.63
C PRO A 356 9.47 1.00 13.57
N GLU A 357 10.53 1.64 14.00
CA GLU A 357 11.27 2.58 13.17
C GLU A 357 12.11 1.89 12.10
N TYR A 358 12.89 0.86 12.46
CA TYR A 358 13.96 0.25 11.67
C TYR A 358 13.55 -1.09 11.05
N PRO A 359 13.88 -1.33 9.77
CA PRO A 359 14.32 -0.38 8.73
C PRO A 359 13.17 0.45 8.16
N SER A 360 13.45 1.52 7.40
CA SER A 360 12.43 2.40 6.83
C SER A 360 11.61 1.73 5.72
N ALA A 361 10.28 1.66 5.86
CA ALA A 361 9.38 1.09 4.87
C ALA A 361 9.40 1.83 3.53
N HIS A 362 9.43 3.18 3.56
CA HIS A 362 9.56 3.98 2.34
C HIS A 362 10.90 3.76 1.64
N GLY A 363 12.01 3.66 2.40
CA GLY A 363 13.32 3.33 1.83
C GLY A 363 13.31 1.99 1.10
N THR A 364 12.72 0.97 1.75
CA THR A 364 12.60 -0.38 1.19
C THR A 364 11.78 -0.40 -0.08
N LEU A 365 10.57 0.15 -0.05
CA LEU A 365 9.69 0.14 -1.22
C LEU A 365 10.25 0.97 -2.37
N THR A 366 10.71 2.20 -2.11
CA THR A 366 11.26 3.06 -3.15
C THR A 366 12.46 2.42 -3.85
N SER A 367 13.33 1.74 -3.09
CA SER A 367 14.47 1.05 -3.68
C SER A 367 14.06 -0.18 -4.49
N ALA A 368 13.05 -0.93 -4.04
CA ALA A 368 12.49 -2.04 -4.80
C ALA A 368 11.87 -1.54 -6.12
N MET A 369 11.10 -0.47 -6.09
CA MET A 369 10.51 0.13 -7.31
C MET A 369 11.59 0.66 -8.26
N ALA A 370 12.64 1.28 -7.75
CA ALA A 370 13.78 1.70 -8.58
C ALA A 370 14.41 0.53 -9.34
N GLU A 371 14.47 -0.67 -8.75
CA GLU A 371 14.94 -1.88 -9.43
C GLU A 371 13.92 -2.44 -10.43
N VAL A 372 12.61 -2.35 -10.11
CA VAL A 372 11.54 -2.74 -11.06
C VAL A 372 11.64 -1.91 -12.34
N PHE A 373 11.68 -0.58 -12.22
CA PHE A 373 11.81 0.30 -13.39
C PHE A 373 13.16 0.11 -14.12
N ARG A 374 14.24 -0.11 -13.37
CA ARG A 374 15.54 -0.43 -13.96
C ARG A 374 15.50 -1.73 -14.79
N ALA A 375 14.83 -2.76 -14.29
CA ALA A 375 14.71 -4.05 -15.00
C ALA A 375 13.83 -3.91 -16.24
N LEU A 376 12.71 -3.20 -16.15
CA LEU A 376 11.86 -2.93 -17.30
C LEU A 376 12.59 -2.16 -18.40
N LEU A 377 13.36 -1.13 -18.03
CA LEU A 377 14.00 -0.22 -18.97
C LEU A 377 15.40 -0.70 -19.40
N GLY A 378 15.95 -1.73 -18.78
CA GLY A 378 17.28 -2.28 -19.07
C GLY A 378 18.44 -1.34 -18.67
N THR A 379 18.18 -0.28 -17.90
CA THR A 379 19.16 0.77 -17.58
C THR A 379 18.88 1.44 -16.22
N ASN A 380 19.92 2.03 -15.63
CA ASN A 380 19.78 2.86 -14.42
C ASN A 380 19.24 4.27 -14.71
N ARG A 381 19.13 4.66 -15.97
CA ARG A 381 18.46 5.89 -16.41
C ARG A 381 16.98 5.59 -16.56
N ILE A 382 16.19 6.01 -15.58
CA ILE A 382 14.77 5.64 -15.50
C ILE A 382 13.85 6.67 -16.15
N ASP A 383 14.26 7.95 -16.21
CA ASP A 383 13.45 9.03 -16.81
C ASP A 383 12.00 8.93 -16.33
N LEU A 384 11.81 9.09 -15.00
CA LEU A 384 10.59 8.73 -14.30
C LEU A 384 9.99 9.92 -13.56
N ASP A 385 8.72 10.19 -13.80
CA ASP A 385 7.91 11.09 -12.99
C ASP A 385 7.25 10.35 -11.83
N ILE A 386 7.44 10.85 -10.63
CA ILE A 386 6.71 10.42 -9.44
C ILE A 386 5.72 11.51 -9.06
N HIS A 387 4.48 11.11 -8.86
CA HIS A 387 3.42 11.99 -8.37
C HIS A 387 3.35 11.89 -6.84
N GLY A 388 3.22 13.03 -6.17
CA GLY A 388 3.23 13.10 -4.72
C GLY A 388 2.23 14.10 -4.16
N PHE A 389 2.21 14.20 -2.84
CA PHE A 389 1.29 15.08 -2.16
C PHE A 389 1.66 16.55 -2.40
N ASP A 390 0.67 17.32 -2.84
CA ASP A 390 0.73 18.78 -2.95
C ASP A 390 -0.04 19.40 -1.77
N PRO A 391 0.64 20.11 -0.85
CA PRO A 391 -0.03 20.76 0.28
C PRO A 391 -1.07 21.81 -0.10
N ALA A 392 -1.00 22.36 -1.31
CA ALA A 392 -1.97 23.33 -1.83
C ALA A 392 -3.24 22.67 -2.38
N GLY A 393 -3.21 21.35 -2.59
CA GLY A 393 -4.35 20.58 -3.09
C GLY A 393 -5.19 19.93 -1.98
N PRO A 394 -6.29 19.25 -2.34
CA PRO A 394 -7.12 18.52 -1.38
C PRO A 394 -6.35 17.37 -0.71
N PRO A 395 -6.78 16.94 0.50
CA PRO A 395 -6.14 15.82 1.19
C PRO A 395 -6.04 14.56 0.31
N GLY A 396 -4.86 13.92 0.32
CA GLY A 396 -4.59 12.68 -0.42
C GLY A 396 -4.43 12.84 -1.93
N ASN A 397 -4.28 14.08 -2.44
CA ASN A 397 -3.99 14.33 -3.85
C ASN A 397 -2.58 13.88 -4.24
N LEU A 398 -2.34 13.78 -5.56
CA LEU A 398 -1.05 13.49 -6.18
C LEU A 398 -0.72 14.57 -7.23
N ASN A 399 -0.94 15.85 -6.90
CA ASN A 399 -0.82 16.96 -7.86
C ASN A 399 0.61 17.46 -8.01
N ALA A 400 1.47 17.24 -7.02
CA ALA A 400 2.88 17.55 -7.15
C ALA A 400 3.59 16.47 -7.95
N VAL A 401 4.58 16.86 -8.77
CA VAL A 401 5.37 15.96 -9.61
C VAL A 401 6.84 16.22 -9.36
N ARG A 402 7.62 15.14 -9.24
CA ARG A 402 9.08 15.19 -9.19
C ARG A 402 9.66 14.22 -10.19
N HIS A 403 10.61 14.71 -10.99
CA HIS A 403 11.28 13.95 -12.02
C HIS A 403 12.60 13.35 -11.54
N PHE A 404 12.87 12.10 -11.95
CA PHE A 404 14.08 11.36 -11.60
C PHE A 404 14.74 10.75 -12.81
N ASP A 405 15.90 11.25 -13.17
CA ASP A 405 16.70 10.72 -14.28
C ASP A 405 17.26 9.32 -13.98
N ARG A 406 17.60 9.06 -12.72
CA ARG A 406 18.32 7.85 -12.32
C ARG A 406 17.78 7.23 -11.05
N THR A 407 17.91 5.90 -10.96
CA THR A 407 17.52 5.14 -9.74
C THR A 407 18.18 5.67 -8.46
N ASN A 408 19.43 6.13 -8.55
CA ASN A 408 20.13 6.65 -7.37
C ASN A 408 19.63 8.02 -6.91
N ASP A 409 19.09 8.84 -7.81
CA ASP A 409 18.50 10.13 -7.44
C ASP A 409 17.23 9.92 -6.64
N LEU A 410 16.39 8.99 -7.09
CA LEU A 410 15.17 8.56 -6.38
C LEU A 410 15.52 8.02 -4.97
N ARG A 411 16.53 7.14 -4.85
CA ARG A 411 16.99 6.61 -3.56
C ARG A 411 17.54 7.69 -2.64
N ARG A 412 18.32 8.62 -3.17
CA ARG A 412 18.89 9.73 -2.38
C ARG A 412 17.81 10.64 -1.83
N GLU A 413 16.81 10.95 -2.63
CA GLU A 413 15.73 11.82 -2.20
C GLU A 413 14.89 11.19 -1.11
N ILE A 414 14.54 9.90 -1.22
CA ILE A 414 13.73 9.26 -0.18
C ILE A 414 14.47 9.16 1.16
N ILE A 415 15.80 8.95 1.16
CA ILE A 415 16.60 8.98 2.40
C ILE A 415 16.39 10.31 3.11
N ASN A 416 16.58 11.40 2.39
CA ASN A 416 16.46 12.75 2.92
C ASN A 416 15.03 13.11 3.32
N ALA A 417 14.05 12.76 2.50
CA ALA A 417 12.64 13.03 2.76
C ALA A 417 12.16 12.43 4.09
N ARG A 418 12.58 11.20 4.40
CA ARG A 418 12.19 10.53 5.64
C ARG A 418 12.86 11.12 6.88
N LEU A 419 14.11 11.55 6.75
CA LEU A 419 14.83 12.31 7.76
C LEU A 419 14.14 13.66 8.03
N TRP A 420 13.90 14.43 6.97
CA TRP A 420 13.27 15.75 7.04
C TRP A 420 11.84 15.71 7.56
N ALA A 421 11.14 14.60 7.34
CA ALA A 421 9.82 14.37 7.93
C ALA A 421 9.88 14.14 9.46
N GLY A 422 11.05 13.86 10.02
CA GLY A 422 11.26 13.56 11.45
C GLY A 422 10.79 12.15 11.82
N LEU A 423 10.64 11.25 10.84
CA LEU A 423 10.05 9.93 11.05
C LEU A 423 11.07 8.80 11.15
N HIS A 424 12.25 8.99 10.54
CA HIS A 424 13.29 8.00 10.43
C HIS A 424 14.68 8.60 10.62
N TYR A 425 15.58 7.80 11.20
CA TYR A 425 17.01 8.06 11.15
C TYR A 425 17.54 7.76 9.74
N ARG A 426 18.60 8.44 9.32
CA ARG A 426 19.25 8.20 8.03
C ARG A 426 19.67 6.74 7.87
N LEU A 427 20.33 6.17 8.87
CA LEU A 427 20.77 4.78 8.89
C LEU A 427 19.63 3.78 8.60
N SER A 428 18.44 4.03 9.14
CA SER A 428 17.27 3.19 8.95
C SER A 428 16.78 3.23 7.50
N THR A 429 16.83 4.40 6.87
CA THR A 429 16.41 4.50 5.47
C THR A 429 17.46 3.88 4.54
N VAL A 430 18.76 4.00 4.87
CA VAL A 430 19.85 3.33 4.14
C VAL A 430 19.68 1.80 4.24
N ALA A 431 19.43 1.25 5.43
CA ALA A 431 19.17 -0.17 5.62
C ALA A 431 17.94 -0.64 4.81
N GLY A 432 16.87 0.18 4.80
CA GLY A 432 15.70 -0.08 3.96
C GLY A 432 16.04 -0.11 2.46
N ILE A 433 16.86 0.82 1.98
CA ILE A 433 17.32 0.83 0.57
C ILE A 433 18.05 -0.47 0.20
N VAL A 434 18.94 -0.96 1.07
CA VAL A 434 19.66 -2.21 0.84
C VAL A 434 18.68 -3.39 0.79
N LEU A 435 17.80 -3.49 1.77
CA LEU A 435 16.78 -4.53 1.84
C LEU A 435 15.90 -4.56 0.58
N GLY A 436 15.31 -3.42 0.20
CA GLY A 436 14.44 -3.34 -0.97
C GLY A 436 15.14 -3.70 -2.27
N ARG A 437 16.41 -3.33 -2.41
CA ARG A 437 17.23 -3.72 -3.57
C ARG A 437 17.48 -5.22 -3.63
N GLN A 438 17.81 -5.85 -2.49
CA GLN A 438 18.08 -7.29 -2.43
C GLN A 438 16.81 -8.10 -2.75
N VAL A 439 15.67 -7.73 -2.17
CA VAL A 439 14.38 -8.36 -2.46
C VAL A 439 14.06 -8.24 -3.95
N ALA A 440 14.07 -7.03 -4.49
CA ALA A 440 13.74 -6.83 -5.90
C ALA A 440 14.68 -7.59 -6.85
N HIS A 441 15.98 -7.64 -6.56
CA HIS A 441 16.93 -8.41 -7.36
C HIS A 441 16.66 -9.92 -7.33
N PHE A 442 16.20 -10.44 -6.19
CA PHE A 442 15.82 -11.83 -6.08
C PHE A 442 14.55 -12.10 -6.88
N ASP A 443 13.48 -11.35 -6.60
CA ASP A 443 12.17 -11.56 -7.20
C ASP A 443 12.19 -11.43 -8.72
N LEU A 444 12.85 -10.39 -9.24
CA LEU A 444 12.96 -10.16 -10.67
C LEU A 444 13.82 -11.19 -11.43
N ARG A 445 14.56 -12.03 -10.74
CA ARG A 445 15.30 -13.16 -11.34
C ARG A 445 14.54 -14.49 -11.26
N HIS A 446 13.55 -14.59 -10.38
CA HIS A 446 12.81 -15.83 -10.12
C HIS A 446 11.34 -15.77 -10.56
N ALA A 447 10.89 -14.65 -11.10
CA ALA A 447 9.56 -14.49 -11.66
C ALA A 447 9.57 -13.53 -12.85
N PHE A 448 8.51 -13.55 -13.64
CA PHE A 448 8.31 -12.68 -14.80
C PHE A 448 9.32 -12.89 -15.93
N GLN A 449 9.95 -14.06 -16.00
CA GLN A 449 10.96 -14.38 -17.02
C GLN A 449 10.29 -14.69 -18.36
N PRO A 450 10.94 -14.35 -19.48
CA PRO A 450 10.50 -14.85 -20.78
C PRO A 450 10.53 -16.38 -20.83
N VAL A 451 9.58 -16.98 -21.54
CA VAL A 451 9.62 -18.41 -21.86
C VAL A 451 10.73 -18.62 -22.90
N GLU A 452 11.65 -19.63 -22.67
CA GLU A 452 12.74 -19.98 -23.57
C GLU A 452 12.26 -20.67 -24.86
#